data_76b8034d8e49349ab85ffa2830d46384
#
_entry.id   76b8034d8e49349ab85ffa2830d46384
#
_cell.length_a   1.000
_cell.length_b   1.000
_cell.length_c   1.000
_cell.angle_alpha   90.00
_cell.angle_beta   90.00
_cell.angle_gamma   90.00
#
_symmetry.space_group_name_H-M   'P 1'
#
loop_
_entity.id
_entity.type
_entity.pdbx_description
1 polymer ?
#
loop_
_entity_poly.entity_id
_entity_poly.type
_entity_poly.pdbx_seq_one_letter_code
_entity_poly.pdbx_strand_id
1 'polypeptide(L)'
;MKHCWLKVWMAAWLVAAGGAFAAGAGAADASSLDARKASDEAGSNREQIARLIERLGAADFAEREQAQAELARLGLEAFDSLIDAQKSDDIEIQLRAKYLVRGLSVRWHVDGDSPDVVRVLKGYGDAKPGDRLSRMNKLAKLPDRQGLAALCRLTRFEIDPELSKKAALLVMSLTPPEKEAERAEMAKTIVATVGNSRRPASDWLRILSRTIEQPEPTLAEWDAIIRKEQELLPVQPDQTSREIVRDLYRWQVALLQKLERDDEAVAVIRRTITLLDGTTEQVTEIVNWLVEREAWEAVQEVADRFPGVFNDSALLLYRLAETQLKTGKEELAEQTARKSLELKSSNIAERIAIGYELQKRGLFDWAEREYRAVSDNTTVGSRPDFLARLQLSELLHDHAREKDAADVLQPLADLMDKDDAAKAQAVNTGRDPEAIYARLHFFRALQATEENKQDQAREQYLKALTYDKTDADVLIALYRLKNTPEQAADIKARIEDATETYRSEIEEFSESLEGATIPQEKAIYSAQVATSCNQFAWLVSNTFGDFDEALRASHRSLDLRPDTAGYLDTLGRCYYAKGDLANAAKYQRKAVELDAHSRAIQRQLEQFEKELKEKGEAKAEGTAASEAKDS
;
A
#
# COMPACT_ATOMS: atom_id res chain seq x y z
N MET A 1 -6.90 6.58 -14.65
CA MET A 1 -5.85 5.56 -14.48
C MET A 1 -4.56 6.23 -14.01
N LYS A 2 -4.49 6.67 -12.77
CA LYS A 2 -3.28 7.14 -12.05
C LYS A 2 -3.71 7.36 -10.60
N HIS A 3 -3.80 6.33 -9.78
CA HIS A 3 -3.87 6.43 -8.29
C HIS A 3 -3.92 5.00 -7.73
N CYS A 4 -2.77 4.33 -7.76
CA CYS A 4 -2.61 3.04 -7.09
C CYS A 4 -1.16 2.93 -6.58
N TRP A 5 -0.80 3.79 -5.60
CA TRP A 5 0.56 3.86 -5.10
C TRP A 5 0.69 4.13 -3.60
N LEU A 6 -0.25 3.63 -2.77
CA LEU A 6 -0.08 3.82 -1.31
C LEU A 6 -0.63 2.68 -0.44
N LYS A 7 -0.64 1.43 -0.90
CA LYS A 7 -1.14 0.31 -0.07
C LYS A 7 -0.25 -0.93 -0.10
N VAL A 8 1.03 -0.78 0.18
CA VAL A 8 1.90 -1.93 0.50
C VAL A 8 2.96 -1.49 1.50
N TRP A 9 2.61 -1.30 2.76
CA TRP A 9 3.57 -1.15 3.86
C TRP A 9 2.90 -1.28 5.22
N MET A 10 2.30 -2.44 5.51
CA MET A 10 2.08 -2.89 6.90
C MET A 10 1.73 -4.38 6.86
N ALA A 11 2.69 -5.23 7.07
CA ALA A 11 2.54 -6.51 7.79
C ALA A 11 3.85 -7.27 7.71
N ALA A 12 4.33 -7.58 8.87
CA ALA A 12 5.25 -8.65 9.23
C ALA A 12 6.53 -8.15 9.91
N TRP A 13 6.49 -8.10 11.23
CA TRP A 13 7.63 -8.42 12.10
C TRP A 13 7.12 -8.77 13.48
N LEU A 14 7.06 -10.05 13.79
CA LEU A 14 7.18 -10.54 15.19
C LEU A 14 7.73 -11.97 15.18
N VAL A 15 8.82 -12.11 15.98
CA VAL A 15 9.32 -13.32 16.66
C VAL A 15 10.26 -14.24 15.90
N ALA A 16 11.52 -14.24 16.29
CA ALA A 16 12.13 -15.33 17.08
C ALA A 16 13.56 -14.98 17.51
N ALA A 17 13.76 -14.92 18.80
CA ALA A 17 15.09 -14.96 19.44
C ALA A 17 15.42 -16.42 19.77
N GLY A 18 16.67 -16.82 19.61
CA GLY A 18 17.16 -18.05 20.23
C GLY A 18 18.34 -18.74 19.54
N GLY A 19 19.57 -18.43 20.02
CA GLY A 19 20.54 -19.48 20.36
C GLY A 19 21.59 -19.89 19.34
N ALA A 20 22.77 -19.51 19.50
CA ALA A 20 23.92 -20.22 20.11
C ALA A 20 25.24 -20.03 19.33
N PHE A 21 26.26 -19.76 20.11
CA PHE A 21 27.68 -19.61 19.78
C PHE A 21 28.32 -20.84 19.12
N ALA A 22 29.26 -20.63 18.18
CA ALA A 22 30.54 -21.34 18.16
C ALA A 22 31.58 -20.57 17.35
N ALA A 23 32.78 -20.55 17.89
CA ALA A 23 33.95 -19.81 17.46
C ALA A 23 34.62 -20.40 16.20
N GLY A 24 35.26 -19.50 15.44
CA GLY A 24 36.20 -19.85 14.36
C GLY A 24 37.17 -18.67 14.16
N ALA A 25 38.23 -18.62 14.98
CA ALA A 25 39.35 -17.72 14.76
C ALA A 25 40.26 -18.30 13.68
N GLY A 26 40.59 -17.47 12.67
CA GLY A 26 41.68 -17.81 11.74
C GLY A 26 41.45 -17.38 10.29
N ALA A 27 41.26 -16.06 10.01
CA ALA A 27 41.41 -15.50 8.66
C ALA A 27 41.53 -13.97 8.66
N ALA A 28 42.13 -13.38 9.68
CA ALA A 28 42.12 -11.90 9.86
C ALA A 28 43.35 -11.17 9.28
N ASP A 29 44.40 -11.87 8.82
CA ASP A 29 45.66 -11.21 8.50
C ASP A 29 45.92 -10.91 7.01
N ALA A 30 45.30 -11.64 6.08
CA ALA A 30 45.46 -11.40 4.64
C ALA A 30 44.55 -10.26 4.14
N SER A 31 43.33 -10.14 4.68
CA SER A 31 42.37 -9.11 4.24
C SER A 31 42.75 -7.69 4.71
N SER A 32 43.50 -7.58 5.81
CA SER A 32 43.96 -6.27 6.35
C SER A 32 45.10 -5.66 5.54
N LEU A 33 45.93 -6.46 4.94
CA LEU A 33 47.05 -6.01 4.08
C LEU A 33 46.57 -5.55 2.70
N ASP A 34 45.60 -6.27 2.10
CA ASP A 34 44.97 -5.88 0.84
C ASP A 34 44.10 -4.62 1.01
N ALA A 35 43.39 -4.50 2.13
CA ALA A 35 42.63 -3.29 2.44
C ALA A 35 43.52 -2.06 2.69
N ARG A 36 44.70 -2.24 3.32
CA ARG A 36 45.69 -1.15 3.50
C ARG A 36 46.35 -0.75 2.17
N LYS A 37 46.72 -1.68 1.32
CA LYS A 37 47.26 -1.38 -0.02
C LYS A 37 46.25 -0.64 -0.90
N ALA A 38 44.98 -1.10 -0.91
CA ALA A 38 43.90 -0.41 -1.63
C ALA A 38 43.63 1.01 -1.09
N SER A 39 43.77 1.21 0.23
CA SER A 39 43.66 2.51 0.89
C SER A 39 44.82 3.45 0.53
N ASP A 40 46.04 2.95 0.48
CA ASP A 40 47.24 3.73 0.15
C ASP A 40 47.29 4.09 -1.36
N GLU A 41 46.88 3.18 -2.25
CA GLU A 41 46.74 3.45 -3.68
C GLU A 41 45.60 4.47 -3.95
N ALA A 42 44.48 4.36 -3.27
CA ALA A 42 43.39 5.34 -3.36
C ALA A 42 43.78 6.72 -2.82
N GLY A 43 44.63 6.78 -1.79
CA GLY A 43 45.23 8.01 -1.27
C GLY A 43 46.15 8.69 -2.28
N SER A 44 47.04 7.92 -2.85
CA SER A 44 48.02 8.40 -3.88
C SER A 44 47.29 8.92 -5.14
N ASN A 45 46.24 8.23 -5.59
CA ASN A 45 45.45 8.64 -6.75
C ASN A 45 44.69 9.96 -6.51
N ARG A 46 44.16 10.17 -5.30
CA ARG A 46 43.51 11.44 -4.94
C ARG A 46 44.47 12.62 -4.91
N GLU A 47 45.66 12.45 -4.34
CA GLU A 47 46.66 13.52 -4.34
C GLU A 47 47.11 13.86 -5.76
N GLN A 48 47.21 12.88 -6.64
CA GLN A 48 47.51 13.10 -8.04
C GLN A 48 46.40 13.90 -8.72
N ILE A 49 45.12 13.51 -8.52
CA ILE A 49 43.98 14.23 -9.10
C ILE A 49 43.91 15.66 -8.57
N ALA A 50 44.14 15.89 -7.27
CA ALA A 50 44.14 17.22 -6.68
C ALA A 50 45.21 18.11 -7.30
N ARG A 51 46.45 17.61 -7.47
CA ARG A 51 47.53 18.33 -8.15
C ARG A 51 47.19 18.63 -9.61
N LEU A 52 46.55 17.73 -10.32
CA LEU A 52 46.12 17.97 -11.70
C LEU A 52 45.04 19.05 -11.78
N ILE A 53 44.11 19.09 -10.82
CA ILE A 53 43.10 20.15 -10.74
C ILE A 53 43.71 21.52 -10.48
N GLU A 54 44.70 21.64 -9.57
CA GLU A 54 45.42 22.89 -9.35
C GLU A 54 46.14 23.35 -10.64
N ARG A 55 46.74 22.41 -11.39
CA ARG A 55 47.38 22.70 -12.68
C ARG A 55 46.41 23.11 -13.79
N LEU A 56 45.10 22.89 -13.66
CA LEU A 56 44.13 23.47 -14.60
C LEU A 56 44.10 25.00 -14.56
N GLY A 57 44.49 25.62 -13.43
CA GLY A 57 44.64 27.06 -13.24
C GLY A 57 46.07 27.61 -13.44
N ALA A 58 47.02 26.77 -13.87
CA ALA A 58 48.43 27.21 -14.07
C ALA A 58 48.53 28.39 -15.03
N ALA A 59 49.51 29.27 -14.82
CA ALA A 59 49.74 30.41 -15.70
C ALA A 59 50.14 29.98 -17.13
N ASP A 60 50.89 28.88 -17.24
CA ASP A 60 51.28 28.31 -18.53
C ASP A 60 50.14 27.53 -19.20
N PHE A 61 49.88 27.83 -20.46
CA PHE A 61 48.87 27.16 -21.28
C PHE A 61 49.19 25.67 -21.49
N ALA A 62 50.44 25.31 -21.74
CA ALA A 62 50.83 23.91 -21.96
C ALA A 62 50.64 23.06 -20.71
N GLU A 63 50.88 23.60 -19.52
CA GLU A 63 50.60 22.92 -18.26
C GLU A 63 49.08 22.67 -18.05
N ARG A 64 48.25 23.67 -18.39
CA ARG A 64 46.78 23.52 -18.32
C ARG A 64 46.27 22.43 -19.25
N GLU A 65 46.73 22.41 -20.52
CA GLU A 65 46.34 21.41 -21.52
C GLU A 65 46.78 20.00 -21.12
N GLN A 66 48.02 19.87 -20.59
CA GLN A 66 48.50 18.58 -20.09
C GLN A 66 47.68 18.07 -18.92
N ALA A 67 47.40 18.92 -17.93
CA ALA A 67 46.55 18.54 -16.78
C ALA A 67 45.14 18.13 -17.24
N GLN A 68 44.55 18.86 -18.17
CA GLN A 68 43.24 18.54 -18.75
C GLN A 68 43.24 17.19 -19.46
N ALA A 69 44.26 16.90 -20.26
CA ALA A 69 44.41 15.62 -20.96
C ALA A 69 44.60 14.43 -19.99
N GLU A 70 45.37 14.62 -18.92
CA GLU A 70 45.59 13.61 -17.89
C GLU A 70 44.29 13.33 -17.09
N LEU A 71 43.54 14.38 -16.69
CA LEU A 71 42.23 14.24 -16.03
C LEU A 71 41.19 13.56 -16.94
N ALA A 72 41.19 13.90 -18.24
CA ALA A 72 40.31 13.23 -19.21
C ALA A 72 40.65 11.73 -19.33
N ARG A 73 41.91 11.35 -19.25
CA ARG A 73 42.36 9.94 -19.28
C ARG A 73 41.99 9.18 -18.01
N LEU A 74 42.01 9.83 -16.85
CA LEU A 74 41.55 9.27 -15.58
C LEU A 74 40.01 9.01 -15.58
N GLY A 75 39.28 9.74 -16.40
CA GLY A 75 37.87 9.48 -16.62
C GLY A 75 37.01 9.59 -15.34
N LEU A 76 36.24 8.57 -15.03
CA LEU A 76 35.34 8.56 -13.88
C LEU A 76 36.03 8.54 -12.51
N GLU A 77 37.33 8.22 -12.45
CA GLU A 77 38.08 8.31 -11.19
C GLU A 77 38.25 9.77 -10.73
N ALA A 78 38.36 10.71 -11.68
CA ALA A 78 38.44 12.14 -11.41
C ALA A 78 37.05 12.81 -11.24
N PHE A 79 35.93 12.09 -11.45
CA PHE A 79 34.58 12.67 -11.52
C PHE A 79 34.22 13.52 -10.29
N ASP A 80 34.35 12.96 -9.10
CA ASP A 80 33.95 13.65 -7.86
C ASP A 80 34.80 14.92 -7.64
N SER A 81 36.11 14.82 -7.85
CA SER A 81 37.03 15.97 -7.71
C SER A 81 36.80 17.04 -8.78
N LEU A 82 36.43 16.64 -9.99
CA LEU A 82 36.05 17.59 -11.06
C LEU A 82 34.70 18.28 -10.77
N ILE A 83 33.73 17.59 -10.14
CA ILE A 83 32.48 18.21 -9.69
C ILE A 83 32.76 19.28 -8.62
N ASP A 84 33.66 18.99 -7.66
CA ASP A 84 34.04 19.95 -6.62
C ASP A 84 34.80 21.14 -7.23
N ALA A 85 35.69 20.91 -8.21
CA ALA A 85 36.45 21.93 -8.90
C ALA A 85 35.58 22.91 -9.72
N GLN A 86 34.35 22.55 -10.06
CA GLN A 86 33.40 23.48 -10.68
C GLN A 86 32.99 24.64 -9.76
N LYS A 87 33.26 24.54 -8.46
CA LYS A 87 32.99 25.56 -7.44
C LYS A 87 34.26 26.36 -7.07
N SER A 88 35.36 26.16 -7.77
CA SER A 88 36.61 26.87 -7.53
C SER A 88 36.45 28.38 -7.74
N ASP A 89 37.11 29.17 -6.91
CA ASP A 89 37.21 30.62 -7.10
C ASP A 89 38.05 30.99 -8.36
N ASP A 90 38.91 30.08 -8.84
CA ASP A 90 39.62 30.22 -10.11
C ASP A 90 38.70 29.86 -11.27
N ILE A 91 38.42 30.87 -12.12
CA ILE A 91 37.49 30.74 -13.24
C ILE A 91 38.01 29.76 -14.32
N GLU A 92 39.34 29.64 -14.51
CA GLU A 92 39.95 28.72 -15.48
C GLU A 92 39.75 27.27 -15.01
N ILE A 93 40.01 26.99 -13.72
CA ILE A 93 39.74 25.68 -13.10
C ILE A 93 38.27 25.34 -13.24
N GLN A 94 37.38 26.29 -12.89
CA GLN A 94 35.94 26.11 -12.96
C GLN A 94 35.46 25.73 -14.37
N LEU A 95 35.88 26.48 -15.39
CA LEU A 95 35.46 26.27 -16.78
C LEU A 95 36.01 24.96 -17.36
N ARG A 96 37.28 24.63 -17.08
CA ARG A 96 37.92 23.39 -17.54
C ARG A 96 37.32 22.17 -16.83
N ALA A 97 37.06 22.25 -15.55
CA ALA A 97 36.33 21.19 -14.81
C ALA A 97 34.95 20.95 -15.40
N LYS A 98 34.21 22.02 -15.71
CA LYS A 98 32.90 21.95 -16.38
C LYS A 98 32.98 21.28 -17.75
N TYR A 99 33.99 21.62 -18.54
CA TYR A 99 34.25 21.02 -19.84
C TYR A 99 34.56 19.52 -19.72
N LEU A 100 35.47 19.16 -18.79
CA LEU A 100 35.85 17.77 -18.54
C LEU A 100 34.65 16.92 -18.09
N VAL A 101 33.88 17.37 -17.12
CA VAL A 101 32.69 16.63 -16.63
C VAL A 101 31.68 16.35 -17.74
N ARG A 102 31.46 17.34 -18.64
CA ARG A 102 30.56 17.14 -19.79
C ARG A 102 31.11 16.14 -20.82
N GLY A 103 32.43 16.01 -20.92
CA GLY A 103 33.08 15.06 -21.81
C GLY A 103 33.18 13.63 -21.25
N LEU A 104 32.90 13.43 -19.95
CA LEU A 104 32.99 12.11 -19.35
C LEU A 104 31.86 11.19 -19.84
N SER A 105 32.28 10.05 -20.39
CA SER A 105 31.32 9.01 -20.80
C SER A 105 30.96 8.11 -19.60
N VAL A 106 29.80 8.33 -19.02
CA VAL A 106 29.28 7.47 -17.94
C VAL A 106 28.64 6.24 -18.55
N ARG A 107 29.10 5.06 -18.17
CA ARG A 107 28.41 3.81 -18.48
C ARG A 107 27.26 3.63 -17.49
N TRP A 108 26.05 3.96 -17.93
CA TRP A 108 24.86 3.89 -17.08
C TRP A 108 24.45 2.45 -16.72
N HIS A 109 24.79 1.48 -17.56
CA HIS A 109 24.63 0.04 -17.30
C HIS A 109 25.97 -0.68 -17.41
N VAL A 110 26.14 -1.76 -16.69
CA VAL A 110 27.34 -2.61 -16.63
C VAL A 110 27.01 -4.07 -16.95
N ASP A 111 28.03 -4.88 -17.24
CA ASP A 111 27.86 -6.28 -17.69
C ASP A 111 27.14 -7.19 -16.67
N GLY A 112 27.08 -6.81 -15.40
CA GLY A 112 26.35 -7.55 -14.35
C GLY A 112 24.89 -7.14 -14.15
N ASP A 113 24.40 -6.14 -14.89
CA ASP A 113 23.00 -5.69 -14.76
C ASP A 113 22.04 -6.67 -15.44
N SER A 114 20.83 -6.79 -14.88
CA SER A 114 19.77 -7.61 -15.49
C SER A 114 19.31 -7.00 -16.85
N PRO A 115 18.75 -7.82 -17.75
CA PRO A 115 18.25 -7.33 -19.05
C PRO A 115 17.23 -6.19 -18.90
N ASP A 116 16.44 -6.18 -17.82
CA ASP A 116 15.46 -5.14 -17.56
C ASP A 116 16.12 -3.81 -17.17
N VAL A 117 17.16 -3.84 -16.34
CA VAL A 117 17.98 -2.66 -16.01
C VAL A 117 18.63 -2.09 -17.26
N VAL A 118 19.26 -2.92 -18.09
CA VAL A 118 19.88 -2.50 -19.36
C VAL A 118 18.85 -1.83 -20.27
N ARG A 119 17.66 -2.42 -20.39
CA ARG A 119 16.56 -1.86 -21.20
C ARG A 119 16.12 -0.49 -20.71
N VAL A 120 15.96 -0.31 -19.40
CA VAL A 120 15.53 0.96 -18.80
C VAL A 120 16.59 2.04 -18.97
N LEU A 121 17.88 1.70 -18.87
CA LEU A 121 18.99 2.65 -18.94
C LEU A 121 19.49 2.94 -20.36
N LYS A 122 19.02 2.22 -21.38
CA LYS A 122 19.41 2.46 -22.78
C LYS A 122 19.10 3.90 -23.18
N GLY A 123 20.15 4.68 -23.57
CA GLY A 123 20.02 6.10 -23.95
C GLY A 123 19.66 7.03 -22.78
N TYR A 124 19.98 6.66 -21.54
CA TYR A 124 19.70 7.48 -20.35
C TYR A 124 20.44 8.82 -20.41
N GLY A 125 21.71 8.82 -20.83
CA GLY A 125 22.56 10.02 -20.87
C GLY A 125 21.99 11.15 -21.75
N ASP A 126 21.31 10.81 -22.83
CA ASP A 126 20.73 11.76 -23.78
C ASP A 126 19.29 12.17 -23.44
N ALA A 127 18.71 11.56 -22.40
CA ALA A 127 17.31 11.79 -22.01
C ALA A 127 17.14 13.13 -21.27
N LYS A 128 15.96 13.74 -21.43
CA LYS A 128 15.60 14.95 -20.67
C LYS A 128 15.40 14.62 -19.18
N PRO A 129 15.54 15.61 -18.28
CA PRO A 129 15.42 15.39 -16.83
C PRO A 129 14.14 14.61 -16.40
N GLY A 130 12.98 14.94 -16.95
CA GLY A 130 11.73 14.23 -16.65
C GLY A 130 11.73 12.75 -17.10
N ASP A 131 12.35 12.45 -18.26
CA ASP A 131 12.50 11.07 -18.74
C ASP A 131 13.52 10.30 -17.91
N ARG A 132 14.61 10.96 -17.46
CA ARG A 132 15.59 10.37 -16.53
C ARG A 132 14.90 9.97 -15.22
N LEU A 133 14.13 10.88 -14.62
CA LEU A 133 13.36 10.58 -13.39
C LEU A 133 12.36 9.45 -13.61
N SER A 134 11.65 9.43 -14.75
CA SER A 134 10.73 8.32 -15.07
C SER A 134 11.46 6.97 -15.13
N ARG A 135 12.68 6.92 -15.68
CA ARG A 135 13.52 5.71 -15.75
C ARG A 135 14.03 5.30 -14.36
N MET A 136 14.43 6.25 -13.52
CA MET A 136 14.80 5.98 -12.12
C MET A 136 13.64 5.33 -11.37
N ASN A 137 12.42 5.86 -11.52
CA ASN A 137 11.22 5.28 -10.94
C ASN A 137 10.93 3.85 -11.45
N LYS A 138 11.23 3.56 -12.73
CA LYS A 138 11.10 2.20 -13.26
C LYS A 138 12.12 1.25 -12.64
N LEU A 139 13.37 1.69 -12.42
CA LEU A 139 14.40 0.89 -11.75
C LEU A 139 14.01 0.54 -10.31
N ALA A 140 13.44 1.50 -9.56
CA ALA A 140 12.98 1.26 -8.19
C ALA A 140 11.85 0.22 -8.10
N LYS A 141 11.10 0.02 -9.19
CA LYS A 141 9.96 -0.90 -9.29
C LYS A 141 10.31 -2.29 -9.79
N LEU A 142 11.55 -2.53 -10.20
CA LEU A 142 11.97 -3.85 -10.64
C LEU A 142 11.90 -4.86 -9.48
N PRO A 143 11.46 -6.10 -9.75
CA PRO A 143 11.38 -7.14 -8.74
C PRO A 143 12.76 -7.41 -8.12
N ASP A 144 12.77 -7.97 -6.92
CA ASP A 144 13.97 -8.41 -6.20
C ASP A 144 15.07 -7.35 -6.09
N ARG A 145 14.69 -6.08 -6.08
CA ARG A 145 15.63 -4.93 -5.99
C ARG A 145 16.69 -4.90 -7.11
N GLN A 146 16.40 -5.48 -8.28
CA GLN A 146 17.34 -5.54 -9.41
C GLN A 146 17.87 -4.16 -9.82
N GLY A 147 17.11 -3.09 -9.59
CA GLY A 147 17.52 -1.72 -9.89
C GLY A 147 18.46 -1.08 -8.86
N LEU A 148 18.74 -1.71 -7.71
CA LEU A 148 19.52 -1.12 -6.61
C LEU A 148 20.89 -0.60 -7.05
N ALA A 149 21.74 -1.43 -7.64
CA ALA A 149 23.07 -1.04 -8.06
C ALA A 149 23.04 0.06 -9.14
N ALA A 150 22.06 0.00 -10.05
CA ALA A 150 21.86 1.03 -11.06
C ALA A 150 21.46 2.38 -10.44
N LEU A 151 20.52 2.40 -9.48
CA LEU A 151 20.14 3.61 -8.76
C LEU A 151 21.32 4.20 -7.95
N CYS A 152 22.14 3.37 -7.33
CA CYS A 152 23.37 3.81 -6.65
C CYS A 152 24.37 4.43 -7.63
N ARG A 153 24.53 3.88 -8.84
CA ARG A 153 25.35 4.49 -9.90
C ARG A 153 24.80 5.84 -10.34
N LEU A 154 23.48 5.94 -10.54
CA LEU A 154 22.82 7.21 -10.86
C LEU A 154 23.02 8.23 -9.72
N THR A 155 22.87 7.83 -8.47
CA THR A 155 23.17 8.68 -7.31
C THR A 155 24.57 9.25 -7.38
N ARG A 156 25.56 8.46 -7.76
CA ARG A 156 26.97 8.86 -7.81
C ARG A 156 27.29 9.74 -9.02
N PHE A 157 26.84 9.34 -10.22
CA PHE A 157 27.35 9.90 -11.48
C PHE A 157 26.37 10.84 -12.19
N GLU A 158 25.11 10.99 -11.70
CA GLU A 158 24.20 11.97 -12.27
C GLU A 158 24.73 13.40 -12.02
N ILE A 159 24.87 14.16 -13.11
CA ILE A 159 25.45 15.50 -13.05
C ILE A 159 24.50 16.48 -12.38
N ASP A 160 23.20 16.34 -12.65
CA ASP A 160 22.15 17.12 -12.03
C ASP A 160 22.03 16.77 -10.53
N PRO A 161 22.28 17.74 -9.61
CA PRO A 161 22.26 17.48 -8.18
C PRO A 161 20.89 17.03 -7.65
N GLU A 162 19.81 17.55 -8.21
CA GLU A 162 18.45 17.20 -7.81
C GLU A 162 18.11 15.76 -8.23
N LEU A 163 18.43 15.37 -9.47
CA LEU A 163 18.25 13.99 -9.95
C LEU A 163 19.13 13.00 -9.18
N SER A 164 20.36 13.38 -8.83
CA SER A 164 21.25 12.57 -7.99
C SER A 164 20.61 12.28 -6.62
N LYS A 165 20.02 13.30 -5.97
CA LYS A 165 19.30 13.16 -4.70
C LYS A 165 18.00 12.35 -4.84
N LYS A 166 17.24 12.54 -5.92
CA LYS A 166 16.05 11.74 -6.22
C LYS A 166 16.38 10.26 -6.43
N ALA A 167 17.52 9.95 -7.07
CA ALA A 167 18.00 8.57 -7.17
C ALA A 167 18.32 7.98 -5.78
N ALA A 168 18.95 8.74 -4.89
CA ALA A 168 19.20 8.31 -3.51
C ALA A 168 17.90 8.06 -2.73
N LEU A 169 16.93 8.96 -2.82
CA LEU A 169 15.60 8.79 -2.20
C LEU A 169 14.89 7.52 -2.69
N LEU A 170 15.02 7.18 -3.97
CA LEU A 170 14.49 5.94 -4.52
C LEU A 170 15.20 4.70 -3.94
N VAL A 171 16.51 4.76 -3.72
CA VAL A 171 17.22 3.68 -2.98
C VAL A 171 16.71 3.58 -1.54
N MET A 172 16.52 4.73 -0.86
CA MET A 172 16.00 4.79 0.51
C MET A 172 14.57 4.26 0.63
N SER A 173 13.78 4.32 -0.43
CA SER A 173 12.41 3.78 -0.49
C SER A 173 12.34 2.27 -0.72
N LEU A 174 13.43 1.61 -1.07
CA LEU A 174 13.46 0.17 -1.24
C LEU A 174 13.36 -0.54 0.12
N THR A 175 12.49 -1.54 0.20
CA THR A 175 12.37 -2.36 1.41
C THR A 175 13.63 -3.17 1.64
N PRO A 176 14.29 -3.00 2.81
CA PRO A 176 15.41 -3.88 3.16
C PRO A 176 14.93 -5.33 3.29
N PRO A 177 15.74 -6.32 2.93
CA PRO A 177 15.42 -7.73 3.11
C PRO A 177 15.17 -8.10 4.58
N GLU A 178 14.38 -9.15 4.81
CA GLU A 178 14.14 -9.66 6.16
C GLU A 178 15.36 -10.39 6.74
N LYS A 179 16.07 -11.13 5.90
CA LYS A 179 17.24 -11.90 6.33
C LYS A 179 18.46 -11.02 6.51
N GLU A 180 19.15 -11.19 7.62
CA GLU A 180 20.34 -10.41 7.97
C GLU A 180 21.45 -10.48 6.90
N ALA A 181 21.72 -11.67 6.36
CA ALA A 181 22.73 -11.84 5.31
C ALA A 181 22.38 -11.06 4.02
N GLU A 182 21.09 -11.01 3.66
CA GLU A 182 20.63 -10.25 2.48
C GLU A 182 20.69 -8.74 2.75
N ARG A 183 20.42 -8.29 4.00
CA ARG A 183 20.59 -6.88 4.42
C ARG A 183 22.06 -6.46 4.32
N ALA A 184 22.97 -7.28 4.81
CA ALA A 184 24.41 -7.01 4.72
C ALA A 184 24.89 -6.93 3.26
N GLU A 185 24.38 -7.80 2.37
CA GLU A 185 24.70 -7.74 0.94
C GLU A 185 24.12 -6.48 0.27
N MET A 186 22.92 -6.05 0.64
CA MET A 186 22.34 -4.78 0.19
C MET A 186 23.22 -3.60 0.63
N ALA A 187 23.62 -3.54 1.90
CA ALA A 187 24.48 -2.51 2.45
C ALA A 187 25.84 -2.48 1.74
N LYS A 188 26.46 -3.64 1.51
CA LYS A 188 27.71 -3.79 0.77
C LYS A 188 27.58 -3.32 -0.68
N THR A 189 26.51 -3.66 -1.38
CA THR A 189 26.24 -3.22 -2.76
C THR A 189 26.14 -1.70 -2.82
N ILE A 190 25.45 -1.07 -1.88
CA ILE A 190 25.34 0.40 -1.77
C ILE A 190 26.73 1.01 -1.63
N VAL A 191 27.50 0.58 -0.63
CA VAL A 191 28.84 1.14 -0.34
C VAL A 191 29.80 0.93 -1.50
N ALA A 192 29.83 -0.27 -2.08
CA ALA A 192 30.72 -0.58 -3.21
C ALA A 192 30.42 0.31 -4.43
N THR A 193 29.15 0.60 -4.69
CA THR A 193 28.74 1.37 -5.87
C THR A 193 28.98 2.88 -5.69
N VAL A 194 28.59 3.45 -4.54
CA VAL A 194 28.80 4.89 -4.30
C VAL A 194 30.27 5.21 -3.99
N GLY A 195 31.03 4.25 -3.52
CA GLY A 195 32.46 4.36 -3.22
C GLY A 195 32.78 5.50 -2.25
N ASN A 196 33.86 6.22 -2.54
CA ASN A 196 34.34 7.33 -1.73
C ASN A 196 33.83 8.71 -2.20
N SER A 197 32.78 8.77 -3.01
CA SER A 197 32.18 10.02 -3.48
C SER A 197 31.74 10.90 -2.30
N ARG A 198 32.08 12.20 -2.34
CA ARG A 198 31.72 13.19 -1.31
C ARG A 198 30.46 13.98 -1.68
N ARG A 199 29.77 13.55 -2.72
CA ARG A 199 28.49 14.17 -3.10
C ARG A 199 27.43 13.92 -2.02
N PRO A 200 26.58 14.91 -1.71
CA PRO A 200 25.58 14.77 -0.66
C PRO A 200 24.72 13.50 -0.78
N ALA A 201 24.22 13.21 -1.97
CA ALA A 201 23.40 12.02 -2.23
C ALA A 201 24.16 10.70 -1.98
N SER A 202 25.46 10.66 -2.27
CA SER A 202 26.33 9.49 -1.97
C SER A 202 26.57 9.34 -0.46
N ASP A 203 26.67 10.47 0.27
CA ASP A 203 26.77 10.46 1.73
C ASP A 203 25.50 9.89 2.36
N TRP A 204 24.31 10.26 1.84
CA TRP A 204 23.04 9.69 2.31
C TRP A 204 23.02 8.17 2.17
N LEU A 205 23.47 7.63 1.05
CA LEU A 205 23.49 6.20 0.82
C LEU A 205 24.51 5.47 1.72
N ARG A 206 25.65 6.10 2.06
CA ARG A 206 26.56 5.51 3.05
C ARG A 206 25.99 5.49 4.46
N ILE A 207 25.22 6.51 4.83
CA ILE A 207 24.50 6.51 6.11
C ILE A 207 23.38 5.48 6.06
N LEU A 208 22.63 5.39 4.94
CA LEU A 208 21.59 4.39 4.74
C LEU A 208 22.12 2.96 4.92
N SER A 209 23.31 2.64 4.36
CA SER A 209 23.90 1.30 4.52
C SER A 209 24.12 0.93 5.98
N ARG A 210 24.53 1.88 6.83
CA ARG A 210 24.64 1.68 8.28
C ARG A 210 23.29 1.64 8.96
N THR A 211 22.32 2.45 8.49
CA THR A 211 20.95 2.47 9.02
C THR A 211 20.23 1.13 8.80
N ILE A 212 20.50 0.44 7.69
CA ILE A 212 19.93 -0.88 7.38
C ILE A 212 20.37 -1.91 8.43
N GLU A 213 21.60 -1.82 8.93
CA GLU A 213 22.17 -2.72 9.94
C GLU A 213 21.86 -2.25 11.36
N GLN A 214 22.09 -0.97 11.65
CA GLN A 214 21.95 -0.35 12.98
C GLN A 214 21.28 1.03 12.85
N PRO A 215 19.97 1.12 12.90
CA PRO A 215 19.25 2.37 12.62
C PRO A 215 19.46 3.46 13.69
N GLU A 216 19.42 3.13 14.98
CA GLU A 216 19.45 4.12 16.08
C GLU A 216 20.69 5.02 16.08
N PRO A 217 21.93 4.51 15.91
CA PRO A 217 23.12 5.36 15.91
C PRO A 217 23.15 6.39 14.77
N THR A 218 22.37 6.19 13.71
CA THR A 218 22.37 7.04 12.51
C THR A 218 21.33 8.18 12.57
N LEU A 219 20.43 8.19 13.54
CA LEU A 219 19.35 9.18 13.63
C LEU A 219 19.85 10.63 13.66
N ALA A 220 20.90 10.90 14.46
CA ALA A 220 21.48 12.24 14.54
C ALA A 220 22.11 12.70 13.22
N GLU A 221 22.67 11.77 12.45
CA GLU A 221 23.23 12.05 11.13
C GLU A 221 22.13 12.40 10.12
N TRP A 222 21.00 11.69 10.19
CA TRP A 222 19.82 12.01 9.36
C TRP A 222 19.23 13.37 9.71
N ASP A 223 19.11 13.72 10.99
CA ASP A 223 18.70 15.06 11.41
C ASP A 223 19.62 16.15 10.84
N ALA A 224 20.94 15.92 10.85
CA ALA A 224 21.90 16.87 10.30
C ALA A 224 21.79 17.01 8.78
N ILE A 225 21.57 15.90 8.05
CA ILE A 225 21.33 15.91 6.59
C ILE A 225 20.09 16.72 6.25
N ILE A 226 18.97 16.42 6.90
CA ILE A 226 17.69 17.08 6.60
C ILE A 226 17.75 18.57 6.91
N ARG A 227 18.37 18.95 8.01
CA ARG A 227 18.58 20.35 8.37
C ARG A 227 19.44 21.06 7.32
N LYS A 228 20.53 20.45 6.89
CA LYS A 228 21.40 21.00 5.82
C LYS A 228 20.63 21.18 4.50
N GLU A 229 19.83 20.19 4.10
CA GLU A 229 19.01 20.31 2.89
C GLU A 229 17.96 21.41 3.01
N GLN A 230 17.37 21.58 4.18
CA GLN A 230 16.42 22.67 4.44
C GLN A 230 17.08 24.05 4.39
N GLU A 231 18.31 24.18 4.93
CA GLU A 231 19.10 25.42 4.88
C GLU A 231 19.53 25.77 3.45
N LEU A 232 19.73 24.78 2.58
CA LEU A 232 20.08 25.00 1.17
C LEU A 232 18.91 25.55 0.33
N LEU A 233 17.65 25.29 0.70
CA LEU A 233 16.48 25.71 -0.08
C LEU A 233 16.48 27.18 -0.49
N PRO A 234 16.67 28.15 0.41
CA PRO A 234 16.69 29.57 0.06
C PRO A 234 18.00 30.03 -0.61
N VAL A 235 19.10 29.27 -0.44
CA VAL A 235 20.46 29.72 -0.84
C VAL A 235 20.88 29.11 -2.18
N GLN A 236 20.54 27.85 -2.42
CA GLN A 236 20.94 27.09 -3.61
C GLN A 236 19.76 26.27 -4.14
N PRO A 237 18.72 26.90 -4.69
CA PRO A 237 17.50 26.23 -5.14
C PRO A 237 17.73 25.32 -6.38
N ASP A 238 18.87 25.44 -7.05
CA ASP A 238 19.31 24.57 -8.14
C ASP A 238 19.92 23.24 -7.64
N GLN A 239 20.20 23.11 -6.36
CA GLN A 239 20.80 21.92 -5.77
C GLN A 239 19.84 21.06 -4.93
N THR A 240 18.71 21.62 -4.56
CA THR A 240 17.69 20.92 -3.76
C THR A 240 16.31 21.50 -4.04
N SER A 241 15.25 20.78 -3.64
CA SER A 241 13.88 21.25 -3.77
C SER A 241 13.08 20.96 -2.50
N ARG A 242 11.94 21.66 -2.34
CA ARG A 242 11.01 21.38 -1.23
C ARG A 242 10.52 19.93 -1.24
N GLU A 243 10.39 19.34 -2.42
CA GLU A 243 10.02 17.95 -2.60
C GLU A 243 11.06 17.01 -1.97
N ILE A 244 12.37 17.23 -2.25
CA ILE A 244 13.47 16.44 -1.67
C ILE A 244 13.45 16.52 -0.13
N VAL A 245 13.33 17.73 0.43
CA VAL A 245 13.32 17.91 1.89
C VAL A 245 12.09 17.23 2.52
N ARG A 246 10.93 17.35 1.88
CA ARG A 246 9.69 16.69 2.31
C ARG A 246 9.82 15.16 2.30
N ASP A 247 10.42 14.59 1.26
CA ASP A 247 10.58 13.15 1.14
C ASP A 247 11.61 12.61 2.14
N LEU A 248 12.65 13.37 2.46
CA LEU A 248 13.58 13.06 3.55
C LEU A 248 12.86 13.03 4.91
N TYR A 249 12.02 14.02 5.20
CA TYR A 249 11.20 14.02 6.42
C TYR A 249 10.24 12.83 6.47
N ARG A 250 9.58 12.51 5.36
CA ARG A 250 8.69 11.33 5.29
C ARG A 250 9.45 10.04 5.59
N TRP A 251 10.63 9.91 5.03
CA TRP A 251 11.49 8.76 5.28
C TRP A 251 11.92 8.69 6.75
N GLN A 252 12.30 9.83 7.35
CA GLN A 252 12.67 9.90 8.77
C GLN A 252 11.50 9.52 9.69
N VAL A 253 10.30 9.99 9.39
CA VAL A 253 9.09 9.60 10.16
C VAL A 253 8.86 8.10 10.09
N ALA A 254 8.97 7.50 8.89
CA ALA A 254 8.83 6.06 8.74
C ALA A 254 9.90 5.28 9.53
N LEU A 255 11.14 5.78 9.58
CA LEU A 255 12.22 5.21 10.38
C LEU A 255 11.93 5.30 11.87
N LEU A 256 11.51 6.47 12.37
CA LEU A 256 11.17 6.68 13.78
C LEU A 256 9.99 5.82 14.23
N GLN A 257 8.96 5.69 13.42
CA GLN A 257 7.83 4.80 13.70
C GLN A 257 8.26 3.32 13.76
N LYS A 258 9.17 2.90 12.86
CA LYS A 258 9.74 1.54 12.92
C LYS A 258 10.52 1.28 14.20
N LEU A 259 11.06 2.33 14.82
CA LEU A 259 11.79 2.29 16.09
C LEU A 259 10.88 2.54 17.31
N GLU A 260 9.56 2.64 17.10
CA GLU A 260 8.56 2.92 18.15
C GLU A 260 8.82 4.27 18.88
N ARG A 261 9.42 5.26 18.15
CA ARG A 261 9.74 6.61 18.67
C ARG A 261 8.68 7.62 18.20
N ASP A 262 7.43 7.40 18.60
CA ASP A 262 6.25 8.12 18.07
C ASP A 262 6.26 9.62 18.39
N ASP A 263 6.68 10.05 19.57
CA ASP A 263 6.78 11.47 19.94
C ASP A 263 7.72 12.25 19.00
N GLU A 264 8.83 11.64 18.63
CA GLU A 264 9.80 12.24 17.71
C GLU A 264 9.26 12.23 16.28
N ALA A 265 8.56 11.18 15.89
CA ALA A 265 7.89 11.11 14.60
C ALA A 265 6.87 12.26 14.45
N VAL A 266 6.05 12.51 15.46
CA VAL A 266 5.10 13.64 15.48
C VAL A 266 5.82 14.98 15.36
N ALA A 267 6.93 15.19 16.07
CA ALA A 267 7.71 16.42 15.97
C ALA A 267 8.28 16.64 14.55
N VAL A 268 8.70 15.57 13.87
CA VAL A 268 9.17 15.63 12.48
C VAL A 268 8.00 15.91 11.53
N ILE A 269 6.84 15.28 11.73
CA ILE A 269 5.63 15.53 10.93
C ILE A 269 5.28 17.02 10.90
N ARG A 270 5.28 17.70 12.03
CA ARG A 270 4.98 19.15 12.12
C ARG A 270 5.92 20.00 11.27
N ARG A 271 7.18 19.60 11.11
CA ARG A 271 8.14 20.34 10.25
C ARG A 271 7.76 20.27 8.76
N THR A 272 7.11 19.19 8.32
CA THR A 272 6.70 19.04 6.92
C THR A 272 5.65 20.07 6.50
N ILE A 273 4.78 20.50 7.42
CA ILE A 273 3.72 21.47 7.14
C ILE A 273 4.30 22.82 6.62
N THR A 274 5.49 23.20 7.07
CA THR A 274 6.14 24.45 6.66
C THR A 274 6.59 24.44 5.19
N LEU A 275 6.68 23.26 4.59
CA LEU A 275 7.17 23.05 3.22
C LEU A 275 6.05 22.98 2.18
N LEU A 276 4.78 23.07 2.60
CA LEU A 276 3.64 23.06 1.69
C LEU A 276 3.50 24.37 0.93
N ASP A 277 3.24 24.27 -0.37
CA ASP A 277 2.99 25.43 -1.25
C ASP A 277 1.51 25.85 -1.31
N GLY A 278 0.62 25.06 -0.69
CA GLY A 278 -0.82 25.35 -0.60
C GLY A 278 -1.62 25.00 -1.85
N THR A 279 -1.07 24.22 -2.78
CA THR A 279 -1.87 23.65 -3.87
C THR A 279 -2.79 22.54 -3.34
N THR A 280 -3.99 22.41 -3.93
CA THR A 280 -4.98 21.40 -3.50
C THR A 280 -4.39 19.99 -3.52
N GLU A 281 -3.59 19.65 -4.53
CA GLU A 281 -2.96 18.35 -4.65
C GLU A 281 -1.99 18.06 -3.50
N GLN A 282 -1.10 19.00 -3.18
CA GLN A 282 -0.15 18.86 -2.07
C GLN A 282 -0.82 18.81 -0.70
N VAL A 283 -1.81 19.69 -0.48
CA VAL A 283 -2.56 19.70 0.78
C VAL A 283 -3.32 18.40 0.96
N THR A 284 -3.98 17.88 -0.08
CA THR A 284 -4.68 16.59 -0.02
C THR A 284 -3.73 15.43 0.24
N GLU A 285 -2.58 15.41 -0.42
CA GLU A 285 -1.56 14.38 -0.22
C GLU A 285 -1.06 14.35 1.23
N ILE A 286 -0.67 15.51 1.76
CA ILE A 286 -0.14 15.56 3.14
C ILE A 286 -1.22 15.28 4.18
N VAL A 287 -2.44 15.78 3.99
CA VAL A 287 -3.55 15.52 4.92
C VAL A 287 -3.89 14.04 4.97
N ASN A 288 -4.00 13.36 3.83
CA ASN A 288 -4.20 11.91 3.82
C ASN A 288 -3.07 11.17 4.53
N TRP A 289 -1.82 11.57 4.29
CA TRP A 289 -0.65 10.99 4.94
C TRP A 289 -0.65 11.20 6.46
N LEU A 290 -1.08 12.37 6.95
CA LEU A 290 -1.23 12.69 8.38
C LEU A 290 -2.37 11.89 9.01
N VAL A 291 -3.49 11.78 8.31
CA VAL A 291 -4.69 11.05 8.77
C VAL A 291 -4.40 9.55 8.90
N GLU A 292 -3.63 8.96 7.98
CA GLU A 292 -3.19 7.57 8.06
C GLU A 292 -2.31 7.28 9.29
N ARG A 293 -1.68 8.31 9.85
CA ARG A 293 -0.80 8.24 11.03
C ARG A 293 -1.45 8.79 12.29
N GLU A 294 -2.74 9.08 12.23
CA GLU A 294 -3.52 9.63 13.34
C GLU A 294 -2.94 10.94 13.93
N ALA A 295 -2.17 11.68 13.12
CA ALA A 295 -1.55 12.95 13.51
C ALA A 295 -2.57 14.11 13.46
N TRP A 296 -3.66 13.99 14.24
CA TRP A 296 -4.84 14.84 14.17
C TRP A 296 -4.55 16.33 14.38
N GLU A 297 -3.69 16.67 15.32
CA GLU A 297 -3.30 18.05 15.59
C GLU A 297 -2.57 18.68 14.39
N ALA A 298 -1.75 17.90 13.69
CA ALA A 298 -1.05 18.37 12.51
C ALA A 298 -2.02 18.58 11.32
N VAL A 299 -3.06 17.77 11.19
CA VAL A 299 -4.15 18.02 10.21
C VAL A 299 -4.84 19.33 10.49
N GLN A 300 -5.15 19.64 11.78
CA GLN A 300 -5.74 20.93 12.15
C GLN A 300 -4.79 22.10 11.80
N GLU A 301 -3.48 21.97 12.06
CA GLU A 301 -2.49 22.99 11.69
C GLU A 301 -2.46 23.25 10.17
N VAL A 302 -2.59 22.19 9.34
CA VAL A 302 -2.70 22.35 7.88
C VAL A 302 -4.01 23.07 7.50
N ALA A 303 -5.12 22.73 8.13
CA ALA A 303 -6.41 23.36 7.88
C ALA A 303 -6.41 24.85 8.24
N ASP A 304 -5.80 25.21 9.37
CA ASP A 304 -5.67 26.60 9.83
C ASP A 304 -4.77 27.42 8.89
N ARG A 305 -3.77 26.79 8.29
CA ARG A 305 -2.85 27.43 7.35
C ARG A 305 -3.44 27.61 5.96
N PHE A 306 -4.27 26.67 5.50
CA PHE A 306 -4.83 26.65 4.14
C PHE A 306 -6.37 26.58 4.14
N PRO A 307 -7.08 27.45 4.86
CA PRO A 307 -8.53 27.35 5.02
C PRO A 307 -9.30 27.41 3.70
N GLY A 308 -8.80 28.16 2.70
CA GLY A 308 -9.40 28.22 1.37
C GLY A 308 -9.42 26.86 0.68
N VAL A 309 -8.29 26.15 0.71
CA VAL A 309 -8.16 24.84 0.07
C VAL A 309 -9.11 23.81 0.70
N PHE A 310 -9.24 23.83 2.04
CA PHE A 310 -10.20 22.97 2.73
C PHE A 310 -11.64 23.30 2.38
N ASN A 311 -11.99 24.60 2.32
CA ASN A 311 -13.34 25.04 2.01
C ASN A 311 -13.80 24.70 0.58
N ASP A 312 -12.87 24.47 -0.32
CA ASP A 312 -13.15 24.15 -1.73
C ASP A 312 -13.09 22.62 -2.03
N SER A 313 -12.77 21.77 -1.03
CA SER A 313 -12.65 20.33 -1.20
C SER A 313 -13.52 19.56 -0.20
N ALA A 314 -14.49 18.82 -0.70
CA ALA A 314 -15.34 17.96 0.12
C ALA A 314 -14.53 16.91 0.89
N LEU A 315 -13.55 16.29 0.25
CA LEU A 315 -12.67 15.30 0.91
C LEU A 315 -11.89 15.93 2.06
N LEU A 316 -11.29 17.10 1.87
CA LEU A 316 -10.52 17.77 2.92
C LEU A 316 -11.40 18.23 4.08
N LEU A 317 -12.62 18.69 3.82
CA LEU A 317 -13.58 19.01 4.87
C LEU A 317 -13.94 17.76 5.68
N TYR A 318 -14.14 16.58 5.06
CA TYR A 318 -14.36 15.36 5.82
C TYR A 318 -13.13 14.92 6.62
N ARG A 319 -11.91 15.09 6.10
CA ARG A 319 -10.68 14.82 6.87
C ARG A 319 -10.55 15.75 8.08
N LEU A 320 -10.95 17.03 7.93
CA LEU A 320 -11.01 17.98 9.04
C LEU A 320 -12.11 17.59 10.05
N ALA A 321 -13.31 17.24 9.57
CA ALA A 321 -14.39 16.77 10.42
C ALA A 321 -13.98 15.51 11.22
N GLU A 322 -13.32 14.56 10.57
CA GLU A 322 -12.78 13.38 11.25
C GLU A 322 -11.74 13.77 12.33
N THR A 323 -10.84 14.69 12.01
CA THR A 323 -9.86 15.23 12.95
C THR A 323 -10.55 15.86 14.17
N GLN A 324 -11.60 16.64 13.94
CA GLN A 324 -12.39 17.26 15.01
C GLN A 324 -13.11 16.21 15.86
N LEU A 325 -13.66 15.17 15.24
CA LEU A 325 -14.29 14.04 15.94
C LEU A 325 -13.29 13.31 16.83
N LYS A 326 -12.13 12.95 16.28
CA LYS A 326 -11.06 12.24 17.02
C LYS A 326 -10.43 13.07 18.13
N THR A 327 -10.53 14.41 18.04
CA THR A 327 -10.08 15.34 19.10
C THR A 327 -11.20 15.79 20.05
N GLY A 328 -12.36 15.10 20.04
CA GLY A 328 -13.46 15.33 20.98
C GLY A 328 -14.33 16.55 20.68
N LYS A 329 -14.27 17.12 19.48
CA LYS A 329 -15.04 18.29 19.05
C LYS A 329 -16.24 17.86 18.18
N GLU A 330 -17.13 17.02 18.72
CA GLU A 330 -18.20 16.35 17.96
C GLU A 330 -19.13 17.32 17.24
N GLU A 331 -19.61 18.39 17.91
CA GLU A 331 -20.51 19.38 17.29
C GLU A 331 -19.84 20.08 16.09
N LEU A 332 -18.57 20.44 16.23
CA LEU A 332 -17.81 21.09 15.16
C LEU A 332 -17.55 20.12 14.00
N ALA A 333 -17.26 18.87 14.31
CA ALA A 333 -17.09 17.80 13.32
C ALA A 333 -18.36 17.64 12.47
N GLU A 334 -19.52 17.60 13.12
CA GLU A 334 -20.79 17.48 12.42
C GLU A 334 -21.11 18.71 11.55
N GLN A 335 -20.82 19.92 12.03
CA GLN A 335 -20.95 21.15 11.23
C GLN A 335 -20.05 21.13 10.00
N THR A 336 -18.79 20.71 10.17
CA THR A 336 -17.82 20.59 9.09
C THR A 336 -18.21 19.53 8.06
N ALA A 337 -18.72 18.39 8.52
CA ALA A 337 -19.22 17.33 7.65
C ALA A 337 -20.45 17.78 6.84
N ARG A 338 -21.39 18.52 7.45
CA ARG A 338 -22.52 19.11 6.73
C ARG A 338 -22.07 20.10 5.66
N LYS A 339 -21.10 20.95 5.99
CA LYS A 339 -20.52 21.87 5.01
C LYS A 339 -19.93 21.12 3.82
N SER A 340 -19.25 19.99 4.05
CA SER A 340 -18.75 19.13 2.98
C SER A 340 -19.87 18.61 2.07
N LEU A 341 -20.96 18.12 2.67
CA LEU A 341 -22.11 17.60 1.95
C LEU A 341 -22.79 18.68 1.09
N GLU A 342 -22.83 19.95 1.56
CA GLU A 342 -23.45 21.08 0.87
C GLU A 342 -22.58 21.64 -0.27
N LEU A 343 -21.30 21.32 -0.33
CA LEU A 343 -20.47 21.73 -1.45
C LEU A 343 -21.04 21.21 -2.77
N LYS A 344 -21.26 22.11 -3.72
CA LYS A 344 -21.67 21.76 -5.07
C LYS A 344 -20.51 21.06 -5.79
N SER A 345 -20.40 19.74 -5.64
CA SER A 345 -19.50 18.97 -6.48
C SER A 345 -20.14 18.80 -7.86
N SER A 346 -19.44 19.21 -8.89
CA SER A 346 -19.80 18.90 -10.28
C SER A 346 -19.51 17.44 -10.66
N ASN A 347 -18.81 16.72 -9.80
CA ASN A 347 -18.36 15.34 -10.04
C ASN A 347 -19.05 14.36 -9.08
N ILE A 348 -20.16 13.80 -9.53
CA ILE A 348 -20.94 12.81 -8.78
C ILE A 348 -20.10 11.56 -8.44
N ALA A 349 -19.16 11.17 -9.32
CA ALA A 349 -18.26 10.03 -9.07
C ALA A 349 -17.33 10.29 -7.87
N GLU A 350 -16.94 11.53 -7.63
CA GLU A 350 -16.16 11.93 -6.46
C GLU A 350 -16.95 11.72 -5.17
N ARG A 351 -18.25 12.02 -5.12
CA ARG A 351 -19.09 11.80 -3.94
C ARG A 351 -19.21 10.33 -3.58
N ILE A 352 -19.37 9.45 -4.59
CA ILE A 352 -19.40 7.99 -4.36
C ILE A 352 -18.04 7.53 -3.79
N ALA A 353 -16.94 8.05 -4.32
CA ALA A 353 -15.60 7.72 -3.83
C ALA A 353 -15.38 8.22 -2.39
N ILE A 354 -15.87 9.42 -2.06
CA ILE A 354 -15.84 9.96 -0.69
C ILE A 354 -16.67 9.08 0.26
N GLY A 355 -17.89 8.69 -0.13
CA GLY A 355 -18.73 7.77 0.66
C GLY A 355 -18.01 6.46 0.97
N TYR A 356 -17.32 5.89 -0.01
CA TYR A 356 -16.53 4.68 0.17
C TYR A 356 -15.32 4.88 1.12
N GLU A 357 -14.62 6.00 1.00
CA GLU A 357 -13.52 6.34 1.92
C GLU A 357 -14.01 6.56 3.36
N LEU A 358 -15.17 7.21 3.54
CA LEU A 358 -15.80 7.40 4.86
C LEU A 358 -16.20 6.06 5.48
N GLN A 359 -16.80 5.16 4.69
CA GLN A 359 -17.18 3.82 5.13
C GLN A 359 -15.96 3.03 5.63
N LYS A 360 -14.85 3.03 4.88
CA LYS A 360 -13.61 2.37 5.30
C LYS A 360 -13.04 2.90 6.61
N ARG A 361 -13.35 4.14 6.95
CA ARG A 361 -12.89 4.78 8.17
C ARG A 361 -13.89 4.70 9.32
N GLY A 362 -14.98 3.94 9.16
CA GLY A 362 -16.01 3.78 10.17
C GLY A 362 -16.91 5.02 10.36
N LEU A 363 -16.88 5.98 9.44
CA LEU A 363 -17.69 7.20 9.48
C LEU A 363 -19.01 6.98 8.73
N PHE A 364 -19.78 5.99 9.19
CA PHE A 364 -20.90 5.41 8.47
C PHE A 364 -22.05 6.40 8.24
N ASP A 365 -22.38 7.25 9.23
CA ASP A 365 -23.45 8.23 9.09
C ASP A 365 -23.13 9.27 8.00
N TRP A 366 -21.88 9.63 7.86
CA TRP A 366 -21.44 10.54 6.80
C TRP A 366 -21.40 9.83 5.43
N ALA A 367 -20.97 8.56 5.39
CA ALA A 367 -20.99 7.74 4.18
C ALA A 367 -22.44 7.54 3.68
N GLU A 368 -23.39 7.20 4.56
CA GLU A 368 -24.81 7.08 4.24
C GLU A 368 -25.36 8.38 3.63
N ARG A 369 -25.03 9.53 4.21
CA ARG A 369 -25.46 10.84 3.70
C ARG A 369 -24.92 11.16 2.30
N GLU A 370 -23.67 10.83 2.02
CA GLU A 370 -23.08 11.00 0.69
C GLU A 370 -23.77 10.11 -0.36
N TYR A 371 -23.99 8.84 -0.06
CA TYR A 371 -24.70 7.94 -0.98
C TYR A 371 -26.16 8.37 -1.21
N ARG A 372 -26.86 8.80 -0.17
CA ARG A 372 -28.24 9.35 -0.29
C ARG A 372 -28.24 10.62 -1.12
N ALA A 373 -27.30 11.53 -0.89
CA ALA A 373 -27.19 12.76 -1.68
C ALA A 373 -26.97 12.48 -3.18
N VAL A 374 -26.27 11.41 -3.53
CA VAL A 374 -26.15 10.98 -4.93
C VAL A 374 -27.48 10.45 -5.44
N SER A 375 -28.13 9.50 -4.74
CA SER A 375 -29.39 8.88 -5.20
C SER A 375 -30.53 9.89 -5.28
N ASP A 376 -30.59 10.87 -4.37
CA ASP A 376 -31.65 11.87 -4.34
C ASP A 376 -31.50 12.95 -5.43
N ASN A 377 -30.28 13.17 -5.92
CA ASN A 377 -29.96 14.21 -6.91
C ASN A 377 -29.65 13.66 -8.30
N THR A 378 -29.89 12.36 -8.54
CA THR A 378 -29.67 11.74 -9.84
C THR A 378 -30.94 11.04 -10.33
N THR A 379 -31.03 10.84 -11.65
CA THR A 379 -32.14 10.10 -12.25
C THR A 379 -32.07 8.64 -11.82
N VAL A 380 -33.19 8.09 -11.34
CA VAL A 380 -33.28 6.66 -10.97
C VAL A 380 -32.86 5.79 -12.15
N GLY A 381 -32.01 4.82 -11.90
CA GLY A 381 -31.44 3.94 -12.91
C GLY A 381 -30.24 4.52 -13.69
N SER A 382 -29.87 5.78 -13.47
CA SER A 382 -28.59 6.29 -14.00
C SER A 382 -27.40 5.55 -13.37
N ARG A 383 -26.24 5.56 -14.01
CA ARG A 383 -25.05 4.86 -13.48
C ARG A 383 -24.65 5.32 -12.07
N PRO A 384 -24.66 6.63 -11.74
CA PRO A 384 -24.36 7.08 -10.38
C PRO A 384 -25.40 6.61 -9.36
N ASP A 385 -26.71 6.72 -9.69
CA ASP A 385 -27.79 6.28 -8.84
C ASP A 385 -27.68 4.76 -8.52
N PHE A 386 -27.44 3.96 -9.55
CA PHE A 386 -27.25 2.52 -9.41
C PHE A 386 -26.08 2.19 -8.45
N LEU A 387 -24.92 2.83 -8.64
CA LEU A 387 -23.76 2.60 -7.78
C LEU A 387 -23.99 3.08 -6.35
N ALA A 388 -24.60 4.25 -6.18
CA ALA A 388 -24.88 4.81 -4.85
C ALA A 388 -25.87 3.93 -4.07
N ARG A 389 -26.95 3.47 -4.72
CA ARG A 389 -27.93 2.59 -4.06
C ARG A 389 -27.34 1.24 -3.70
N LEU A 390 -26.53 0.66 -4.57
CA LEU A 390 -25.86 -0.61 -4.29
C LEU A 390 -24.92 -0.47 -3.09
N GLN A 391 -24.04 0.55 -3.07
CA GLN A 391 -23.14 0.78 -1.93
C GLN A 391 -23.91 1.10 -0.63
N LEU A 392 -24.97 1.89 -0.73
CA LEU A 392 -25.80 2.23 0.42
C LEU A 392 -26.53 1.00 0.98
N SER A 393 -27.05 0.12 0.13
CA SER A 393 -27.74 -1.07 0.59
C SER A 393 -26.84 -2.03 1.34
N GLU A 394 -25.60 -2.23 0.85
CA GLU A 394 -24.60 -3.05 1.56
C GLU A 394 -24.15 -2.40 2.88
N LEU A 395 -23.96 -1.07 2.91
CA LEU A 395 -23.65 -0.33 4.13
C LEU A 395 -24.75 -0.52 5.18
N LEU A 396 -26.02 -0.43 4.78
CA LEU A 396 -27.17 -0.59 5.67
C LEU A 396 -27.28 -2.04 6.17
N HIS A 397 -27.05 -3.02 5.31
CA HIS A 397 -26.99 -4.42 5.65
C HIS A 397 -25.91 -4.74 6.70
N ASP A 398 -24.71 -4.23 6.53
CA ASP A 398 -23.60 -4.37 7.50
C ASP A 398 -24.02 -3.88 8.91
N HIS A 399 -24.93 -2.89 8.96
CA HIS A 399 -25.46 -2.32 10.20
C HIS A 399 -26.79 -2.97 10.67
N ALA A 400 -27.15 -4.12 10.10
CA ALA A 400 -28.39 -4.84 10.41
C ALA A 400 -29.66 -3.98 10.22
N ARG A 401 -29.67 -3.13 9.16
CA ARG A 401 -30.81 -2.30 8.75
C ARG A 401 -31.43 -2.86 7.47
N GLU A 402 -31.86 -4.12 7.54
CA GLU A 402 -32.26 -4.92 6.39
C GLU A 402 -33.44 -4.32 5.62
N LYS A 403 -34.40 -3.78 6.36
CA LYS A 403 -35.54 -3.08 5.76
C LYS A 403 -35.08 -1.87 4.94
N ASP A 404 -34.21 -1.05 5.51
CA ASP A 404 -33.72 0.16 4.85
C ASP A 404 -32.85 -0.21 3.62
N ALA A 405 -32.06 -1.30 3.72
CA ALA A 405 -31.27 -1.83 2.62
C ALA A 405 -32.16 -2.25 1.42
N ALA A 406 -33.27 -2.97 1.70
CA ALA A 406 -34.25 -3.32 0.69
C ALA A 406 -34.95 -2.08 0.09
N ASP A 407 -35.38 -1.14 0.95
CA ASP A 407 -36.08 0.07 0.53
C ASP A 407 -35.23 0.96 -0.40
N VAL A 408 -33.90 0.97 -0.23
CA VAL A 408 -32.96 1.70 -1.10
C VAL A 408 -32.91 1.10 -2.52
N LEU A 409 -33.00 -0.23 -2.66
CA LEU A 409 -32.94 -0.91 -3.96
C LEU A 409 -34.30 -0.93 -4.68
N GLN A 410 -35.42 -0.79 -3.96
CA GLN A 410 -36.78 -0.89 -4.50
C GLN A 410 -37.03 0.02 -5.71
N PRO A 411 -36.61 1.33 -5.73
CA PRO A 411 -36.84 2.18 -6.89
C PRO A 411 -36.17 1.69 -8.18
N LEU A 412 -35.01 1.01 -8.08
CA LEU A 412 -34.35 0.39 -9.23
C LEU A 412 -35.16 -0.81 -9.76
N ALA A 413 -35.60 -1.69 -8.86
CA ALA A 413 -36.46 -2.83 -9.23
C ALA A 413 -37.76 -2.35 -9.88
N ASP A 414 -38.45 -1.38 -9.28
CA ASP A 414 -39.69 -0.80 -9.80
C ASP A 414 -39.52 -0.16 -11.19
N LEU A 415 -38.38 0.49 -11.44
CA LEU A 415 -38.06 1.04 -12.75
C LEU A 415 -37.90 -0.06 -13.79
N MET A 416 -37.11 -1.09 -13.46
CA MET A 416 -36.81 -2.18 -14.40
C MET A 416 -38.03 -3.10 -14.64
N ASP A 417 -38.96 -3.20 -13.69
CA ASP A 417 -40.21 -3.93 -13.88
C ASP A 417 -41.20 -3.20 -14.79
N LYS A 418 -41.13 -1.87 -14.84
CA LYS A 418 -42.04 -1.04 -15.63
C LYS A 418 -41.49 -0.68 -17.01
N ASP A 419 -40.20 -0.76 -17.21
CA ASP A 419 -39.50 -0.29 -18.42
C ASP A 419 -38.42 -1.29 -18.86
N ASP A 420 -38.77 -2.16 -19.79
CA ASP A 420 -37.86 -3.13 -20.41
C ASP A 420 -36.64 -2.44 -21.10
N ALA A 421 -36.82 -1.22 -21.59
CA ALA A 421 -35.74 -0.47 -22.19
C ALA A 421 -34.73 -0.01 -21.15
N ALA A 422 -35.19 0.41 -19.96
CA ALA A 422 -34.33 0.73 -18.84
C ALA A 422 -33.54 -0.50 -18.36
N LYS A 423 -34.19 -1.68 -18.28
CA LYS A 423 -33.53 -2.94 -17.96
C LYS A 423 -32.45 -3.31 -19.00
N ALA A 424 -32.79 -3.25 -20.28
CA ALA A 424 -31.85 -3.51 -21.39
C ALA A 424 -30.68 -2.52 -21.39
N GLN A 425 -30.93 -1.24 -21.11
CA GLN A 425 -29.90 -0.21 -21.00
C GLN A 425 -28.95 -0.48 -19.82
N ALA A 426 -29.48 -0.96 -18.69
CA ALA A 426 -28.66 -1.36 -17.55
C ALA A 426 -27.65 -2.46 -17.97
N VAL A 427 -28.12 -3.53 -18.61
CA VAL A 427 -27.28 -4.62 -19.14
C VAL A 427 -26.23 -4.10 -20.14
N ASN A 428 -26.65 -3.33 -21.13
CA ASN A 428 -25.76 -2.79 -22.17
C ASN A 428 -24.66 -1.88 -21.65
N THR A 429 -24.84 -1.31 -20.45
CA THR A 429 -23.86 -0.44 -19.77
C THR A 429 -23.09 -1.16 -18.66
N GLY A 430 -23.15 -2.49 -18.62
CA GLY A 430 -22.41 -3.33 -17.66
C GLY A 430 -22.96 -3.30 -16.23
N ARG A 431 -24.25 -2.97 -16.06
CA ARG A 431 -24.97 -3.10 -14.80
C ARG A 431 -25.77 -4.41 -14.83
N ASP A 432 -25.81 -5.07 -13.72
CA ASP A 432 -26.54 -6.34 -13.60
C ASP A 432 -27.88 -6.13 -12.88
N PRO A 433 -29.02 -6.11 -13.60
CA PRO A 433 -30.34 -6.05 -13.01
C PRO A 433 -30.65 -7.24 -12.09
N GLU A 434 -30.15 -8.44 -12.42
CA GLU A 434 -30.44 -9.65 -11.65
C GLU A 434 -29.80 -9.58 -10.27
N ALA A 435 -28.59 -9.03 -10.16
CA ALA A 435 -27.96 -8.78 -8.87
C ALA A 435 -28.78 -7.84 -7.98
N ILE A 436 -29.46 -6.82 -8.54
CA ILE A 436 -30.36 -5.94 -7.77
C ILE A 436 -31.55 -6.71 -7.23
N TYR A 437 -32.20 -7.53 -8.05
CA TYR A 437 -33.33 -8.34 -7.59
C TYR A 437 -32.90 -9.38 -6.56
N ALA A 438 -31.79 -10.06 -6.77
CA ALA A 438 -31.23 -11.02 -5.82
C ALA A 438 -31.00 -10.35 -4.45
N ARG A 439 -30.30 -9.23 -4.41
CA ARG A 439 -30.01 -8.52 -3.15
C ARG A 439 -31.26 -7.93 -2.51
N LEU A 440 -32.19 -7.36 -3.28
CA LEU A 440 -33.46 -6.86 -2.76
C LEU A 440 -34.24 -7.97 -2.04
N HIS A 441 -34.38 -9.15 -2.67
CA HIS A 441 -35.09 -10.28 -2.06
C HIS A 441 -34.31 -10.87 -0.88
N PHE A 442 -32.98 -10.89 -0.92
CA PHE A 442 -32.14 -11.29 0.20
C PHE A 442 -32.38 -10.41 1.44
N PHE A 443 -32.32 -9.08 1.30
CA PHE A 443 -32.57 -8.16 2.43
C PHE A 443 -33.99 -8.27 2.98
N ARG A 444 -34.98 -8.44 2.11
CA ARG A 444 -36.36 -8.71 2.54
C ARG A 444 -36.49 -10.02 3.29
N ALA A 445 -35.75 -11.04 2.89
CA ALA A 445 -35.75 -12.32 3.57
C ALA A 445 -35.09 -12.21 4.96
N LEU A 446 -33.98 -11.47 5.08
CA LEU A 446 -33.35 -11.20 6.36
C LEU A 446 -34.27 -10.42 7.29
N GLN A 447 -34.94 -9.36 6.80
CA GLN A 447 -35.96 -8.63 7.57
C GLN A 447 -37.05 -9.57 8.07
N ALA A 448 -37.58 -10.44 7.21
CA ALA A 448 -38.64 -11.41 7.62
C ALA A 448 -38.09 -12.41 8.66
N THR A 449 -36.80 -12.77 8.58
CA THR A 449 -36.16 -13.64 9.57
C THR A 449 -36.06 -12.95 10.93
N GLU A 450 -35.68 -11.68 10.99
CA GLU A 450 -35.66 -10.87 12.22
C GLU A 450 -37.03 -10.72 12.84
N GLU A 451 -38.06 -10.58 11.99
CA GLU A 451 -39.48 -10.53 12.42
C GLU A 451 -40.08 -11.91 12.79
N ASN A 452 -39.26 -12.99 12.75
CA ASN A 452 -39.66 -14.38 12.99
C ASN A 452 -40.75 -14.92 12.01
N LYS A 453 -40.83 -14.36 10.80
CA LYS A 453 -41.77 -14.75 9.74
C LYS A 453 -41.13 -15.79 8.81
N GLN A 454 -40.95 -17.01 9.30
CA GLN A 454 -40.14 -18.06 8.64
C GLN A 454 -40.58 -18.37 7.19
N ASP A 455 -41.92 -18.48 6.95
CA ASP A 455 -42.45 -18.79 5.62
C ASP A 455 -42.19 -17.65 4.63
N GLN A 456 -42.36 -16.40 5.06
CA GLN A 456 -42.08 -15.24 4.26
C GLN A 456 -40.57 -15.12 3.97
N ALA A 457 -39.73 -15.36 4.96
CA ALA A 457 -38.26 -15.37 4.77
C ALA A 457 -37.84 -16.38 3.71
N ARG A 458 -38.36 -17.62 3.81
CA ARG A 458 -38.12 -18.69 2.83
C ARG A 458 -38.55 -18.29 1.43
N GLU A 459 -39.76 -17.75 1.27
CA GLU A 459 -40.28 -17.29 -0.02
C GLU A 459 -39.32 -16.27 -0.65
N GLN A 460 -38.87 -15.30 0.12
CA GLN A 460 -37.96 -14.25 -0.38
C GLN A 460 -36.58 -14.80 -0.70
N TYR A 461 -35.99 -15.69 0.12
CA TYR A 461 -34.75 -16.36 -0.21
C TYR A 461 -34.83 -17.17 -1.51
N LEU A 462 -35.93 -17.94 -1.69
CA LEU A 462 -36.12 -18.69 -2.93
C LEU A 462 -36.30 -17.77 -4.14
N LYS A 463 -36.92 -16.60 -3.97
CA LYS A 463 -36.97 -15.58 -5.04
C LYS A 463 -35.58 -15.05 -5.35
N ALA A 464 -34.74 -14.76 -4.36
CA ALA A 464 -33.36 -14.34 -4.58
C ALA A 464 -32.60 -15.36 -5.45
N LEU A 465 -32.75 -16.66 -5.16
CA LEU A 465 -32.12 -17.75 -5.94
C LEU A 465 -32.68 -17.90 -7.36
N THR A 466 -33.80 -17.27 -7.73
CA THR A 466 -34.24 -17.25 -9.14
C THR A 466 -33.37 -16.33 -9.99
N TYR A 467 -32.72 -15.35 -9.36
CA TYR A 467 -31.82 -14.38 -10.00
C TYR A 467 -30.36 -14.78 -9.88
N ASP A 468 -29.95 -15.28 -8.71
CA ASP A 468 -28.60 -15.84 -8.49
C ASP A 468 -28.70 -17.19 -7.79
N LYS A 469 -28.56 -18.27 -8.56
CA LYS A 469 -28.70 -19.65 -8.03
C LYS A 469 -27.55 -20.07 -7.13
N THR A 470 -26.44 -19.38 -7.24
CA THR A 470 -25.20 -19.70 -6.54
C THR A 470 -24.94 -18.82 -5.33
N ASP A 471 -25.80 -17.80 -5.07
CA ASP A 471 -25.61 -16.90 -3.92
C ASP A 471 -25.40 -17.68 -2.61
N ALA A 472 -24.16 -17.69 -2.14
CA ALA A 472 -23.75 -18.47 -0.97
C ALA A 472 -24.45 -17.98 0.30
N ASP A 473 -24.66 -16.67 0.47
CA ASP A 473 -25.31 -16.11 1.66
C ASP A 473 -26.77 -16.52 1.74
N VAL A 474 -27.47 -16.52 0.61
CA VAL A 474 -28.86 -16.98 0.52
C VAL A 474 -28.97 -18.46 0.82
N LEU A 475 -28.10 -19.29 0.26
CA LEU A 475 -28.06 -20.74 0.49
C LEU A 475 -27.76 -21.06 1.96
N ILE A 476 -26.81 -20.36 2.58
CA ILE A 476 -26.46 -20.49 4.00
C ILE A 476 -27.66 -20.10 4.89
N ALA A 477 -28.32 -18.99 4.56
CA ALA A 477 -29.48 -18.53 5.30
C ALA A 477 -30.64 -19.55 5.23
N LEU A 478 -30.94 -20.08 4.04
CA LEU A 478 -31.94 -21.15 3.87
C LEU A 478 -31.58 -22.42 4.65
N TYR A 479 -30.31 -22.82 4.63
CA TYR A 479 -29.83 -23.99 5.36
C TYR A 479 -30.05 -23.85 6.88
N ARG A 480 -29.92 -22.63 7.41
CA ARG A 480 -30.08 -22.32 8.84
C ARG A 480 -31.52 -22.14 9.30
N LEU A 481 -32.49 -22.00 8.38
CA LEU A 481 -33.92 -21.94 8.75
C LEU A 481 -34.42 -23.30 9.31
N LYS A 482 -35.55 -23.26 10.03
CA LYS A 482 -36.27 -24.49 10.35
C LYS A 482 -36.84 -25.09 9.07
N ASN A 483 -36.36 -26.26 8.68
CA ASN A 483 -36.69 -26.93 7.44
C ASN A 483 -37.48 -28.23 7.72
N THR A 484 -38.53 -28.51 6.92
CA THR A 484 -39.07 -29.88 6.84
C THR A 484 -38.05 -30.80 6.15
N PRO A 485 -38.19 -32.13 6.26
CA PRO A 485 -37.27 -33.05 5.58
C PRO A 485 -37.18 -32.82 4.06
N GLU A 486 -38.31 -32.51 3.41
CA GLU A 486 -38.36 -32.22 1.96
C GLU A 486 -37.64 -30.92 1.63
N GLN A 487 -37.86 -29.87 2.43
CA GLN A 487 -37.18 -28.59 2.26
C GLN A 487 -35.66 -28.72 2.50
N ALA A 488 -35.27 -29.48 3.52
CA ALA A 488 -33.84 -29.74 3.78
C ALA A 488 -33.17 -30.48 2.63
N ALA A 489 -33.88 -31.45 2.01
CA ALA A 489 -33.40 -32.18 0.84
C ALA A 489 -33.26 -31.28 -0.39
N ASP A 490 -34.23 -30.38 -0.66
CA ASP A 490 -34.14 -29.40 -1.77
C ASP A 490 -32.98 -28.43 -1.55
N ILE A 491 -32.84 -27.88 -0.34
CA ILE A 491 -31.73 -26.94 -0.03
C ILE A 491 -30.39 -27.65 -0.16
N LYS A 492 -30.30 -28.90 0.32
CA LYS A 492 -29.08 -29.69 0.16
C LYS A 492 -28.67 -29.86 -1.32
N ALA A 493 -29.65 -30.21 -2.16
CA ALA A 493 -29.38 -30.36 -3.61
C ALA A 493 -28.92 -29.03 -4.25
N ARG A 494 -29.50 -27.90 -3.86
CA ARG A 494 -29.07 -26.56 -4.34
C ARG A 494 -27.66 -26.20 -3.90
N ILE A 495 -27.28 -26.54 -2.65
CA ILE A 495 -25.92 -26.32 -2.15
C ILE A 495 -24.93 -27.21 -2.91
N GLU A 496 -25.27 -28.48 -3.18
CA GLU A 496 -24.44 -29.40 -3.98
C GLU A 496 -24.26 -28.88 -5.42
N ASP A 497 -25.33 -28.38 -6.06
CA ASP A 497 -25.28 -27.78 -7.41
C ASP A 497 -24.42 -26.50 -7.44
N ALA A 498 -24.57 -25.62 -6.46
CA ALA A 498 -23.77 -24.40 -6.34
C ALA A 498 -22.27 -24.71 -6.10
N THR A 499 -21.97 -25.69 -5.25
CA THR A 499 -20.57 -26.11 -5.00
C THR A 499 -19.93 -26.69 -6.25
N GLU A 500 -20.67 -27.45 -7.06
CA GLU A 500 -20.17 -27.98 -8.33
C GLU A 500 -19.96 -26.86 -9.37
N THR A 501 -20.86 -25.88 -9.40
CA THR A 501 -20.71 -24.68 -10.24
C THR A 501 -19.42 -23.95 -9.90
N TYR A 502 -19.15 -23.69 -8.61
CA TYR A 502 -17.93 -23.04 -8.19
C TYR A 502 -16.65 -23.85 -8.51
N ARG A 503 -16.70 -25.19 -8.42
CA ARG A 503 -15.56 -26.03 -8.85
C ARG A 503 -15.27 -25.87 -10.33
N SER A 504 -16.32 -25.90 -11.16
CA SER A 504 -16.19 -25.71 -12.60
C SER A 504 -15.64 -24.32 -12.95
N GLU A 505 -16.11 -23.27 -12.29
CA GLU A 505 -15.57 -21.92 -12.46
C GLU A 505 -14.09 -21.81 -12.05
N ILE A 506 -13.71 -22.41 -10.91
CA ILE A 506 -12.32 -22.43 -10.43
C ILE A 506 -11.41 -23.11 -11.46
N GLU A 507 -11.86 -24.20 -12.08
CA GLU A 507 -11.10 -24.91 -13.12
C GLU A 507 -10.98 -24.06 -14.38
N GLU A 508 -12.09 -23.56 -14.94
CA GLU A 508 -12.15 -22.74 -16.16
C GLU A 508 -11.31 -21.47 -16.04
N PHE A 509 -11.50 -20.72 -14.95
CA PHE A 509 -10.74 -19.47 -14.75
C PHE A 509 -9.25 -19.74 -14.44
N SER A 510 -8.90 -20.90 -13.86
CA SER A 510 -7.51 -21.27 -13.65
C SER A 510 -6.81 -21.58 -14.97
N GLU A 511 -7.45 -22.32 -15.86
CA GLU A 511 -6.93 -22.57 -17.22
C GLU A 511 -6.76 -21.26 -17.99
N SER A 512 -7.75 -20.36 -17.88
CA SER A 512 -7.68 -19.04 -18.49
C SER A 512 -6.54 -18.19 -17.90
N LEU A 513 -6.29 -18.27 -16.61
CA LEU A 513 -5.19 -17.58 -15.94
C LEU A 513 -3.81 -18.10 -16.38
N GLU A 514 -3.67 -19.41 -16.53
CA GLU A 514 -2.44 -20.04 -17.03
C GLU A 514 -2.16 -19.66 -18.49
N GLY A 515 -3.20 -19.58 -19.32
CA GLY A 515 -3.10 -19.20 -20.73
C GLY A 515 -2.92 -17.70 -20.96
N ALA A 516 -3.21 -16.84 -19.98
CA ALA A 516 -3.16 -15.39 -20.13
C ALA A 516 -1.71 -14.89 -20.28
N THR A 517 -1.45 -14.11 -21.33
CA THR A 517 -0.13 -13.51 -21.60
C THR A 517 -0.09 -12.01 -21.27
N ILE A 518 -1.24 -11.38 -21.22
CA ILE A 518 -1.39 -9.93 -21.00
C ILE A 518 -1.62 -9.65 -19.51
N PRO A 519 -0.90 -8.70 -18.88
CA PRO A 519 -1.03 -8.40 -17.46
C PRO A 519 -2.46 -8.09 -17.00
N GLN A 520 -3.26 -7.42 -17.86
CA GLN A 520 -4.66 -7.10 -17.56
C GLN A 520 -5.54 -8.35 -17.48
N GLU A 521 -5.37 -9.29 -18.43
CA GLU A 521 -6.09 -10.58 -18.42
C GLU A 521 -5.71 -11.41 -17.19
N LYS A 522 -4.42 -11.49 -16.86
CA LYS A 522 -3.95 -12.16 -15.63
C LYS A 522 -4.61 -11.59 -14.38
N ALA A 523 -4.73 -10.25 -14.30
CA ALA A 523 -5.37 -9.60 -13.16
C ALA A 523 -6.87 -9.92 -13.07
N ILE A 524 -7.56 -10.02 -14.21
CA ILE A 524 -8.98 -10.37 -14.28
C ILE A 524 -9.19 -11.82 -13.86
N TYR A 525 -8.51 -12.77 -14.50
CA TYR A 525 -8.69 -14.19 -14.18
C TYR A 525 -8.21 -14.54 -12.78
N SER A 526 -7.12 -13.93 -12.30
CA SER A 526 -6.69 -14.06 -10.90
C SER A 526 -7.79 -13.61 -9.92
N ALA A 527 -8.49 -12.51 -10.25
CA ALA A 527 -9.61 -12.05 -9.44
C ALA A 527 -10.80 -13.03 -9.46
N GLN A 528 -11.14 -13.58 -10.61
CA GLN A 528 -12.23 -14.55 -10.77
C GLN A 528 -11.92 -15.84 -10.01
N VAL A 529 -10.72 -16.43 -10.20
CA VAL A 529 -10.30 -17.62 -9.41
C VAL A 529 -10.38 -17.35 -7.92
N ALA A 530 -9.85 -16.20 -7.46
CA ALA A 530 -9.86 -15.86 -6.04
C ALA A 530 -11.30 -15.74 -5.49
N THR A 531 -12.21 -15.13 -6.25
CA THR A 531 -13.61 -14.97 -5.86
C THR A 531 -14.33 -16.30 -5.81
N SER A 532 -14.26 -17.13 -6.87
CA SER A 532 -14.94 -18.44 -6.90
C SER A 532 -14.38 -19.39 -5.81
N CYS A 533 -13.05 -19.37 -5.56
CA CYS A 533 -12.44 -20.09 -4.45
C CYS A 533 -13.00 -19.64 -3.08
N ASN A 534 -13.13 -18.34 -2.89
CA ASN A 534 -13.67 -17.79 -1.64
C ASN A 534 -15.15 -18.14 -1.45
N GLN A 535 -15.98 -18.00 -2.47
CA GLN A 535 -17.41 -18.32 -2.41
C GLN A 535 -17.66 -19.81 -2.14
N PHE A 536 -16.90 -20.69 -2.81
CA PHE A 536 -16.91 -22.12 -2.53
C PHE A 536 -16.59 -22.39 -1.05
N ALA A 537 -15.48 -21.82 -0.57
CA ALA A 537 -15.01 -22.03 0.79
C ALA A 537 -16.01 -21.48 1.83
N TRP A 538 -16.61 -20.33 1.57
CA TRP A 538 -17.61 -19.70 2.40
C TRP A 538 -18.87 -20.58 2.50
N LEU A 539 -19.39 -21.04 1.36
CA LEU A 539 -20.59 -21.89 1.32
C LEU A 539 -20.36 -23.19 2.08
N VAL A 540 -19.29 -23.92 1.76
CA VAL A 540 -19.00 -25.21 2.37
C VAL A 540 -18.74 -25.07 3.87
N SER A 541 -17.94 -24.11 4.31
CA SER A 541 -17.59 -23.93 5.73
C SER A 541 -18.78 -23.47 6.60
N ASN A 542 -19.84 -22.94 6.01
CA ASN A 542 -21.07 -22.52 6.70
C ASN A 542 -22.22 -23.54 6.61
N THR A 543 -22.06 -24.61 5.82
CA THR A 543 -23.09 -25.61 5.60
C THR A 543 -22.56 -27.03 5.84
N PHE A 544 -22.18 -27.73 4.79
CA PHE A 544 -21.63 -29.10 4.83
C PHE A 544 -20.75 -29.34 3.60
N GLY A 545 -19.92 -30.38 3.65
CA GLY A 545 -19.05 -30.78 2.55
C GLY A 545 -17.64 -31.16 3.00
N ASP A 546 -16.68 -31.14 2.07
CA ASP A 546 -15.27 -31.35 2.38
C ASP A 546 -14.62 -30.07 2.90
N PHE A 547 -14.48 -29.95 4.22
CA PHE A 547 -13.85 -28.80 4.88
C PHE A 547 -12.35 -28.68 4.59
N ASP A 548 -11.68 -29.77 4.20
CA ASP A 548 -10.27 -29.71 3.77
C ASP A 548 -10.16 -29.10 2.39
N GLU A 549 -11.08 -29.41 1.49
CA GLU A 549 -11.18 -28.77 0.18
C GLU A 549 -11.49 -27.27 0.33
N ALA A 550 -12.47 -26.93 1.17
CA ALA A 550 -12.82 -25.53 1.47
C ALA A 550 -11.62 -24.74 2.02
N LEU A 551 -10.85 -25.36 2.93
CA LEU A 551 -9.65 -24.74 3.48
C LEU A 551 -8.57 -24.48 2.40
N ARG A 552 -8.35 -25.46 1.50
CA ARG A 552 -7.42 -25.28 0.38
C ARG A 552 -7.87 -24.19 -0.58
N ALA A 553 -9.16 -24.13 -0.90
CA ALA A 553 -9.73 -23.08 -1.75
C ALA A 553 -9.57 -21.69 -1.11
N SER A 554 -9.87 -21.56 0.21
CA SER A 554 -9.69 -20.31 0.93
C SER A 554 -8.22 -19.86 0.96
N HIS A 555 -7.25 -20.76 1.15
CA HIS A 555 -5.83 -20.42 1.01
C HIS A 555 -5.50 -19.92 -0.38
N ARG A 556 -5.98 -20.62 -1.43
CA ARG A 556 -5.75 -20.21 -2.83
C ARG A 556 -6.30 -18.82 -3.13
N SER A 557 -7.46 -18.46 -2.57
CA SER A 557 -8.01 -17.10 -2.73
C SER A 557 -7.08 -16.04 -2.16
N LEU A 558 -6.46 -16.31 -0.99
CA LEU A 558 -5.48 -15.42 -0.34
C LEU A 558 -4.12 -15.41 -1.03
N ASP A 559 -3.65 -16.52 -1.61
CA ASP A 559 -2.42 -16.54 -2.42
C ASP A 559 -2.54 -15.60 -3.63
N LEU A 560 -3.74 -15.50 -4.21
CA LEU A 560 -4.01 -14.62 -5.33
C LEU A 560 -4.33 -13.18 -4.90
N ARG A 561 -4.90 -12.99 -3.70
CA ARG A 561 -5.28 -11.70 -3.12
C ARG A 561 -5.06 -11.66 -1.60
N PRO A 562 -3.81 -11.49 -1.15
CA PRO A 562 -3.42 -11.70 0.26
C PRO A 562 -4.05 -10.72 1.24
N ASP A 563 -4.26 -9.45 0.84
CA ASP A 563 -4.72 -8.39 1.74
C ASP A 563 -6.24 -8.12 1.61
N THR A 564 -7.04 -9.20 1.62
CA THR A 564 -8.49 -9.09 1.50
C THR A 564 -9.16 -9.54 2.79
N ALA A 565 -9.76 -8.61 3.54
CA ALA A 565 -10.39 -8.89 4.84
C ALA A 565 -11.46 -9.98 4.74
N GLY A 566 -12.36 -9.93 3.74
CA GLY A 566 -13.39 -10.94 3.55
C GLY A 566 -12.85 -12.34 3.23
N TYR A 567 -11.65 -12.44 2.62
CA TYR A 567 -11.02 -13.75 2.38
C TYR A 567 -10.36 -14.31 3.64
N LEU A 568 -9.81 -13.45 4.49
CA LEU A 568 -9.32 -13.85 5.82
C LEU A 568 -10.46 -14.25 6.74
N ASP A 569 -11.60 -13.56 6.66
CA ASP A 569 -12.85 -13.92 7.36
C ASP A 569 -13.32 -15.33 6.96
N THR A 570 -13.36 -15.61 5.66
CA THR A 570 -13.68 -16.95 5.13
C THR A 570 -12.66 -18.00 5.59
N LEU A 571 -11.37 -17.68 5.63
CA LEU A 571 -10.34 -18.60 6.13
C LEU A 571 -10.54 -18.90 7.61
N GLY A 572 -10.86 -17.88 8.42
CA GLY A 572 -11.21 -18.04 9.82
C GLY A 572 -12.41 -18.99 9.99
N ARG A 573 -13.44 -18.83 9.14
CA ARG A 573 -14.62 -19.70 9.13
C ARG A 573 -14.31 -21.15 8.74
N CYS A 574 -13.42 -21.37 7.77
CA CYS A 574 -12.95 -22.72 7.38
C CYS A 574 -12.26 -23.44 8.55
N TYR A 575 -11.38 -22.75 9.29
CA TYR A 575 -10.76 -23.31 10.49
C TYR A 575 -11.77 -23.59 11.59
N TYR A 576 -12.75 -22.70 11.78
CA TYR A 576 -13.85 -22.93 12.72
C TYR A 576 -14.65 -24.18 12.37
N ALA A 577 -15.03 -24.37 11.11
CA ALA A 577 -15.77 -25.57 10.65
C ALA A 577 -15.00 -26.87 10.91
N LYS A 578 -13.67 -26.82 10.90
CA LYS A 578 -12.78 -27.95 11.26
C LYS A 578 -12.56 -28.10 12.78
N GLY A 579 -13.11 -27.22 13.60
CA GLY A 579 -12.93 -27.23 15.06
C GLY A 579 -11.60 -26.68 15.56
N ASP A 580 -10.78 -26.08 14.68
CA ASP A 580 -9.53 -25.39 15.02
C ASP A 580 -9.81 -23.94 15.40
N LEU A 581 -10.33 -23.73 16.61
CA LEU A 581 -10.70 -22.41 17.12
C LEU A 581 -9.51 -21.46 17.25
N ALA A 582 -8.29 -21.98 17.47
CA ALA A 582 -7.10 -21.15 17.62
C ALA A 582 -6.73 -20.45 16.29
N ASN A 583 -6.69 -21.21 15.20
CA ASN A 583 -6.46 -20.65 13.87
C ASN A 583 -7.66 -19.83 13.39
N ALA A 584 -8.91 -20.24 13.70
CA ALA A 584 -10.10 -19.46 13.40
C ALA A 584 -9.99 -18.03 13.97
N ALA A 585 -9.74 -17.90 15.29
CA ALA A 585 -9.57 -16.58 15.93
C ALA A 585 -8.33 -15.82 15.40
N LYS A 586 -7.22 -16.51 15.10
CA LYS A 586 -6.00 -15.90 14.54
C LYS A 586 -6.27 -15.20 13.21
N TYR A 587 -6.90 -15.89 12.26
CA TYR A 587 -7.16 -15.33 10.93
C TYR A 587 -8.27 -14.31 10.96
N GLN A 588 -9.26 -14.48 11.86
CA GLN A 588 -10.30 -13.50 12.07
C GLN A 588 -9.77 -12.17 12.63
N ARG A 589 -8.79 -12.20 13.57
CA ARG A 589 -8.12 -10.96 14.03
C ARG A 589 -7.44 -10.24 12.87
N LYS A 590 -6.77 -10.97 11.98
CA LYS A 590 -6.17 -10.36 10.77
C LYS A 590 -7.22 -9.75 9.85
N ALA A 591 -8.40 -10.36 9.73
CA ALA A 591 -9.51 -9.77 8.98
C ALA A 591 -9.97 -8.45 9.61
N VAL A 592 -10.11 -8.41 10.95
CA VAL A 592 -10.44 -7.19 11.70
C VAL A 592 -9.33 -6.13 11.56
N GLU A 593 -8.04 -6.50 11.55
CA GLU A 593 -6.95 -5.56 11.33
C GLU A 593 -7.03 -4.88 9.96
N LEU A 594 -7.49 -5.59 8.92
CA LEU A 594 -7.65 -5.04 7.57
C LEU A 594 -8.97 -4.27 7.37
N ASP A 595 -10.02 -4.66 8.08
CA ASP A 595 -11.33 -4.00 8.07
C ASP A 595 -11.89 -3.92 9.49
N ALA A 596 -11.35 -2.96 10.23
CA ALA A 596 -11.67 -2.75 11.65
C ALA A 596 -13.11 -2.28 11.88
N HIS A 597 -13.84 -1.94 10.83
CA HIS A 597 -15.16 -1.33 10.92
C HIS A 597 -16.29 -2.23 10.43
N SER A 598 -16.00 -3.36 9.78
CA SER A 598 -17.03 -4.34 9.41
C SER A 598 -17.57 -5.04 10.66
N ARG A 599 -18.84 -4.81 10.95
CA ARG A 599 -19.51 -5.43 12.10
C ARG A 599 -19.72 -6.94 11.92
N ALA A 600 -19.86 -7.41 10.69
CA ALA A 600 -19.96 -8.82 10.38
C ALA A 600 -18.67 -9.55 10.78
N ILE A 601 -17.51 -9.03 10.37
CA ILE A 601 -16.18 -9.57 10.69
C ILE A 601 -15.91 -9.52 12.21
N GLN A 602 -16.29 -8.41 12.88
CA GLN A 602 -16.14 -8.27 14.34
C GLN A 602 -17.00 -9.30 15.10
N ARG A 603 -18.29 -9.45 14.74
CA ARG A 603 -19.18 -10.42 15.39
C ARG A 603 -18.67 -11.87 15.26
N GLN A 604 -18.09 -12.21 14.11
CA GLN A 604 -17.50 -13.54 13.92
C GLN A 604 -16.26 -13.73 14.80
N LEU A 605 -15.41 -12.69 14.99
CA LEU A 605 -14.28 -12.75 15.92
C LEU A 605 -14.76 -12.94 17.36
N GLU A 606 -15.73 -12.16 17.81
CA GLU A 606 -16.31 -12.26 19.15
C GLU A 606 -16.82 -13.67 19.42
N GLN A 607 -17.50 -14.29 18.45
CA GLN A 607 -17.97 -15.67 18.56
C GLN A 607 -16.78 -16.64 18.71
N PHE A 608 -15.78 -16.56 17.85
CA PHE A 608 -14.64 -17.49 17.89
C PHE A 608 -13.83 -17.36 19.18
N GLU A 609 -13.60 -16.15 19.66
CA GLU A 609 -12.88 -15.90 20.92
C GLU A 609 -13.65 -16.39 22.13
N LYS A 610 -14.96 -16.19 22.17
CA LYS A 610 -15.83 -16.70 23.23
C LYS A 610 -15.75 -18.23 23.32
N GLU A 611 -15.93 -18.93 22.20
CA GLU A 611 -15.90 -20.39 22.17
C GLU A 611 -14.49 -20.95 22.47
N LEU A 612 -13.42 -20.26 22.02
CA LEU A 612 -12.06 -20.63 22.34
C LEU A 612 -11.78 -20.55 23.86
N LYS A 613 -12.28 -19.51 24.52
CA LYS A 613 -12.16 -19.31 25.96
C LYS A 613 -12.94 -20.38 26.74
N GLU A 614 -14.20 -20.65 26.38
CA GLU A 614 -15.04 -21.67 27.00
C GLU A 614 -14.39 -23.07 26.91
N LYS A 615 -13.79 -23.39 25.73
CA LYS A 615 -13.08 -24.67 25.53
C LYS A 615 -11.80 -24.76 26.36
N GLY A 616 -11.11 -23.64 26.57
CA GLY A 616 -9.93 -23.54 27.42
C GLY A 616 -10.25 -23.76 28.90
N GLU A 617 -11.33 -23.13 29.38
CA GLU A 617 -11.81 -23.25 30.76
C GLU A 617 -12.30 -24.69 31.08
N ALA A 618 -13.07 -25.29 30.16
CA ALA A 618 -13.53 -26.67 30.31
C ALA A 618 -12.38 -27.69 30.35
N LYS A 619 -11.30 -27.45 29.60
CA LYS A 619 -10.11 -28.29 29.63
C LYS A 619 -9.33 -28.15 30.95
N ALA A 620 -9.25 -26.96 31.50
CA ALA A 620 -8.60 -26.69 32.80
C ALA A 620 -9.38 -27.34 33.96
N GLU A 621 -10.72 -27.24 33.98
CA GLU A 621 -11.58 -27.89 34.98
C GLU A 621 -11.51 -29.43 34.88
N GLY A 622 -11.49 -29.98 33.64
CA GLY A 622 -11.32 -31.42 33.43
C GLY A 622 -9.98 -31.94 33.92
N THR A 623 -8.90 -31.19 33.78
CA THR A 623 -7.57 -31.56 34.26
C THR A 623 -7.53 -31.51 35.80
N ALA A 624 -8.09 -30.47 36.42
CA ALA A 624 -8.17 -30.33 37.88
C ALA A 624 -9.03 -31.43 38.52
N ALA A 625 -10.15 -31.82 37.88
CA ALA A 625 -11.01 -32.94 38.36
C ALA A 625 -10.36 -34.32 38.20
N SER A 626 -9.45 -34.50 37.22
CA SER A 626 -8.66 -35.74 37.07
C SER A 626 -7.58 -35.85 38.12
N GLU A 627 -6.84 -34.76 38.39
CA GLU A 627 -5.79 -34.72 39.41
C GLU A 627 -6.34 -34.89 40.84
N ALA A 628 -7.60 -34.41 41.10
CA ALA A 628 -8.31 -34.60 42.37
C ALA A 628 -8.84 -36.03 42.58
N LYS A 629 -8.91 -36.89 41.53
CA LYS A 629 -9.30 -38.30 41.65
C LYS A 629 -8.13 -39.25 41.80
N ASP A 630 -6.91 -38.81 41.45
CA ASP A 630 -5.70 -39.61 41.58
C ASP A 630 -4.90 -39.29 42.86
N SER A 631 -5.33 -38.34 43.67
CA SER A 631 -4.87 -38.02 45.02
C SER A 631 -5.83 -38.53 46.10
#